data_d4b54c6fcbb4b7fa7ad7c506dcaefc13
#
_entry.id   d4b54c6fcbb4b7fa7ad7c506dcaefc13
#
_cell.length_a   1.000
_cell.length_b   1.000
_cell.length_c   1.000
_cell.angle_alpha   90.00
_cell.angle_beta   90.00
_cell.angle_gamma   90.00
#
_symmetry.space_group_name_H-M   'P 1'
#
loop_
_entity.id
_entity.type
_entity.pdbx_description
1 polymer ?
#
loop_
_entity_poly.entity_id
_entity_poly.type
_entity_poly.pdbx_seq_one_letter_code
_entity_poly.pdbx_strand_id
1 'polypeptide(L)'
;SMRQDMTMDEVMEYQGRLYYMPKKLIRQKTEELLEFTGLLEYRHKIVRHLSGGMKRKLMICRALMVEPEILLLDEPTAGMDAFSRRQMWNLLRKINSNKMTIILTTHYIEEAQSLCDRIALINKGKLDTVDTPQALINELGNYAIDEIIDEEIKSRYFAEKSGAIEYLSRTDTKASMRETTLEDVFIERIGRGLGRK
;
A
#
# COMPACT_ATOMS: atom_id res chain seq x y z
N SER A 1 -7.16 -21.08 -0.44
CA SER A 1 -8.35 -20.24 -0.68
C SER A 1 -9.32 -20.36 0.49
N MET A 2 -10.10 -19.32 0.73
CA MET A 2 -11.09 -19.29 1.82
C MET A 2 -12.38 -19.97 1.37
N ARG A 3 -12.94 -20.85 2.19
CA ARG A 3 -14.22 -21.53 1.90
C ARG A 3 -15.36 -20.51 1.88
N GLN A 4 -16.13 -20.51 0.79
CA GLN A 4 -17.16 -19.50 0.53
C GLN A 4 -18.50 -19.82 1.22
N ASP A 5 -18.68 -21.04 1.66
CA ASP A 5 -19.89 -21.59 2.31
C ASP A 5 -19.88 -21.47 3.85
N MET A 6 -18.77 -21.07 4.42
CA MET A 6 -18.60 -20.87 5.87
C MET A 6 -18.97 -19.45 6.31
N THR A 7 -19.36 -19.29 7.56
CA THR A 7 -19.42 -18.00 8.26
C THR A 7 -18.03 -17.51 8.62
N MET A 8 -17.90 -16.21 8.99
CA MET A 8 -16.62 -15.68 9.45
C MET A 8 -16.11 -16.43 10.70
N ASP A 9 -16.99 -16.71 11.67
CA ASP A 9 -16.62 -17.46 12.87
C ASP A 9 -16.07 -18.86 12.53
N GLU A 10 -16.73 -19.57 11.61
CA GLU A 10 -16.27 -20.91 11.19
C GLU A 10 -14.94 -20.85 10.45
N VAL A 11 -14.71 -19.80 9.65
CA VAL A 11 -13.42 -19.59 8.98
C VAL A 11 -12.30 -19.34 9.98
N MET A 12 -12.56 -18.54 11.02
CA MET A 12 -11.58 -18.26 12.08
C MET A 12 -11.35 -19.49 12.95
N GLU A 13 -12.42 -20.23 13.31
CA GLU A 13 -12.30 -21.49 14.04
C GLU A 13 -11.49 -22.52 13.25
N TYR A 14 -11.77 -22.67 11.96
CA TYR A 14 -11.00 -23.57 11.09
C TYR A 14 -9.51 -23.20 11.07
N GLN A 15 -9.20 -21.89 10.93
CA GLN A 15 -7.83 -21.40 10.95
C GLN A 15 -7.11 -21.74 12.26
N GLY A 16 -7.72 -21.45 13.40
CA GLY A 16 -7.12 -21.74 14.71
C GLY A 16 -6.90 -23.24 14.93
N ARG A 17 -7.84 -24.08 14.48
CA ARG A 17 -7.70 -25.54 14.56
C ARG A 17 -6.56 -26.10 13.72
N LEU A 18 -6.27 -25.51 12.54
CA LEU A 18 -5.12 -25.89 11.72
C LEU A 18 -3.79 -25.69 12.45
N TYR A 19 -3.73 -24.72 13.37
CA TYR A 19 -2.55 -24.43 14.20
C TYR A 19 -2.64 -25.04 15.60
N TYR A 20 -3.53 -26.02 15.81
CA TYR A 20 -3.72 -26.74 17.07
C TYR A 20 -4.02 -25.84 18.27
N MET A 21 -4.62 -24.67 18.04
CA MET A 21 -4.96 -23.74 19.11
C MET A 21 -6.11 -24.29 19.99
N PRO A 22 -6.07 -24.05 21.32
CA PRO A 22 -7.17 -24.40 22.22
C PRO A 22 -8.45 -23.65 21.83
N LYS A 23 -9.61 -24.34 21.87
CA LYS A 23 -10.91 -23.77 21.48
C LYS A 23 -11.23 -22.44 22.18
N LYS A 24 -10.90 -22.32 23.48
CA LYS A 24 -11.10 -21.08 24.26
C LYS A 24 -10.30 -19.92 23.67
N LEU A 25 -9.02 -20.16 23.33
CA LEU A 25 -8.14 -19.15 22.73
C LEU A 25 -8.62 -18.75 21.33
N ILE A 26 -9.05 -19.71 20.51
CA ILE A 26 -9.61 -19.44 19.18
C ILE A 26 -10.79 -18.46 19.29
N ARG A 27 -11.73 -18.74 20.21
CA ARG A 27 -12.92 -17.89 20.40
C ARG A 27 -12.55 -16.49 20.83
N GLN A 28 -11.65 -16.34 21.79
CA GLN A 28 -11.17 -15.06 22.29
C GLN A 28 -10.51 -14.25 21.15
N LYS A 29 -9.53 -14.85 20.46
CA LYS A 29 -8.83 -14.17 19.34
C LYS A 29 -9.74 -13.85 18.18
N THR A 30 -10.73 -14.70 17.88
CA THR A 30 -11.73 -14.41 16.85
C THR A 30 -12.49 -13.14 17.19
N GLU A 31 -12.97 -13.00 18.41
CA GLU A 31 -13.69 -11.81 18.86
C GLU A 31 -12.81 -10.56 18.77
N GLU A 32 -11.60 -10.61 19.36
CA GLU A 32 -10.62 -9.51 19.34
C GLU A 32 -10.26 -9.06 17.91
N LEU A 33 -9.99 -10.00 17.01
CA LEU A 33 -9.58 -9.69 15.64
C LEU A 33 -10.74 -9.17 14.78
N LEU A 34 -11.94 -9.73 14.93
CA LEU A 34 -13.12 -9.23 14.21
C LEU A 34 -13.53 -7.84 14.73
N GLU A 35 -13.42 -7.56 16.04
CA GLU A 35 -13.64 -6.23 16.60
C GLU A 35 -12.60 -5.24 16.08
N PHE A 36 -11.31 -5.60 16.15
CA PHE A 36 -10.20 -4.77 15.67
C PHE A 36 -10.34 -4.35 14.20
N THR A 37 -10.91 -5.22 13.35
CA THR A 37 -11.11 -4.96 11.92
C THR A 37 -12.48 -4.36 11.58
N GLY A 38 -13.37 -4.20 12.58
CA GLY A 38 -14.75 -3.73 12.39
C GLY A 38 -15.65 -4.74 11.70
N LEU A 39 -15.41 -6.04 11.91
CA LEU A 39 -16.18 -7.13 11.32
C LEU A 39 -17.05 -7.87 12.34
N LEU A 40 -16.98 -7.54 13.63
CA LEU A 40 -17.60 -8.32 14.70
C LEU A 40 -19.12 -8.49 14.53
N GLU A 41 -19.84 -7.44 14.12
CA GLU A 41 -21.28 -7.48 13.88
C GLU A 41 -21.69 -8.41 12.71
N TYR A 42 -20.75 -8.74 11.82
CA TYR A 42 -20.94 -9.60 10.67
C TYR A 42 -20.46 -11.04 10.90
N ARG A 43 -20.03 -11.41 12.11
CA ARG A 43 -19.38 -12.69 12.43
C ARG A 43 -20.11 -13.93 11.94
N HIS A 44 -21.44 -13.90 11.93
CA HIS A 44 -22.30 -15.01 11.47
C HIS A 44 -22.64 -14.93 9.98
N LYS A 45 -22.15 -13.91 9.26
CA LYS A 45 -22.39 -13.77 7.83
C LYS A 45 -21.54 -14.75 7.02
N ILE A 46 -22.15 -15.40 6.03
CA ILE A 46 -21.46 -16.34 5.14
C ILE A 46 -20.50 -15.58 4.23
N VAL A 47 -19.30 -16.11 4.03
CA VAL A 47 -18.20 -15.47 3.28
C VAL A 47 -18.59 -15.06 1.86
N ARG A 48 -19.36 -15.86 1.14
CA ARG A 48 -19.81 -15.51 -0.22
C ARG A 48 -20.59 -14.20 -0.29
N HIS A 49 -21.29 -13.82 0.79
CA HIS A 49 -22.10 -12.61 0.88
C HIS A 49 -21.35 -11.38 1.39
N LEU A 50 -20.04 -11.48 1.62
CA LEU A 50 -19.18 -10.38 2.05
C LEU A 50 -18.76 -9.52 0.85
N SER A 51 -18.62 -8.21 1.07
CA SER A 51 -17.96 -7.33 0.10
C SER A 51 -16.49 -7.72 -0.10
N GLY A 52 -15.86 -7.26 -1.18
CA GLY A 52 -14.44 -7.51 -1.43
C GLY A 52 -13.55 -7.00 -0.29
N GLY A 53 -13.84 -5.80 0.23
CA GLY A 53 -13.11 -5.23 1.38
C GLY A 53 -13.28 -6.05 2.66
N MET A 54 -14.49 -6.54 2.96
CA MET A 54 -14.72 -7.42 4.11
C MET A 54 -13.99 -8.74 3.98
N LYS A 55 -13.95 -9.34 2.78
CA LYS A 55 -13.17 -10.56 2.52
C LYS A 55 -11.67 -10.33 2.74
N ARG A 56 -11.13 -9.20 2.28
CA ARG A 56 -9.72 -8.83 2.52
C ARG A 56 -9.41 -8.68 4.02
N LYS A 57 -10.27 -7.95 4.75
CA LYS A 57 -10.14 -7.80 6.21
C LYS A 57 -10.18 -9.15 6.92
N LEU A 58 -11.09 -10.06 6.54
CA LEU A 58 -11.16 -11.40 7.11
C LEU A 58 -9.90 -12.24 6.80
N MET A 59 -9.29 -12.08 5.62
CA MET A 59 -8.01 -12.74 5.30
C MET A 59 -6.90 -12.25 6.22
N ILE A 60 -6.86 -10.96 6.53
CA ILE A 60 -5.92 -10.39 7.50
C ILE A 60 -6.18 -10.95 8.89
N CYS A 61 -7.44 -11.00 9.38
CA CYS A 61 -7.78 -11.63 10.65
C CYS A 61 -7.26 -13.06 10.75
N ARG A 62 -7.44 -13.84 9.69
CA ARG A 62 -6.92 -15.22 9.61
C ARG A 62 -5.39 -15.28 9.76
N ALA A 63 -4.70 -14.39 9.07
CA ALA A 63 -3.23 -14.34 9.15
C ALA A 63 -2.77 -13.94 10.57
N LEU A 64 -3.47 -13.00 11.20
CA LEU A 64 -3.15 -12.52 12.55
C LEU A 64 -3.50 -13.51 13.67
N MET A 65 -4.34 -14.53 13.40
CA MET A 65 -4.78 -15.52 14.40
C MET A 65 -3.59 -16.19 15.11
N VAL A 66 -2.48 -16.36 14.42
CA VAL A 66 -1.29 -17.07 14.91
C VAL A 66 -0.17 -16.12 15.35
N GLU A 67 -0.46 -14.85 15.47
CA GLU A 67 0.50 -13.80 15.90
C GLU A 67 1.84 -13.87 15.14
N PRO A 68 1.84 -13.75 13.82
CA PRO A 68 3.05 -13.83 13.03
C PRO A 68 3.97 -12.64 13.32
N GLU A 69 5.29 -12.83 13.23
CA GLU A 69 6.26 -11.73 13.29
C GLU A 69 6.29 -10.92 12.01
N ILE A 70 5.98 -11.57 10.86
CA ILE A 70 5.99 -10.97 9.53
C ILE A 70 4.66 -11.27 8.84
N LEU A 71 4.01 -10.22 8.33
CA LEU A 71 2.80 -10.31 7.53
C LEU A 71 3.12 -9.99 6.06
N LEU A 72 2.87 -10.95 5.17
CA LEU A 72 3.05 -10.79 3.73
C LEU A 72 1.70 -10.49 3.08
N LEU A 73 1.61 -9.40 2.34
CA LEU A 73 0.40 -8.95 1.66
C LEU A 73 0.68 -8.72 0.18
N ASP A 74 -0.03 -9.46 -0.66
CA ASP A 74 0.04 -9.28 -2.10
C ASP A 74 -1.15 -8.45 -2.57
N GLU A 75 -0.87 -7.24 -3.09
CA GLU A 75 -1.85 -6.29 -3.62
C GLU A 75 -3.05 -6.08 -2.65
N PRO A 76 -2.84 -5.64 -1.38
CA PRO A 76 -3.87 -5.68 -0.35
C PRO A 76 -5.09 -4.81 -0.66
N THR A 77 -4.95 -3.78 -1.49
CA THR A 77 -6.03 -2.82 -1.84
C THR A 77 -6.49 -2.89 -3.29
N ALA A 78 -5.98 -3.86 -4.07
CA ALA A 78 -6.36 -4.00 -5.47
C ALA A 78 -7.88 -4.15 -5.65
N GLY A 79 -8.45 -3.35 -6.56
CA GLY A 79 -9.88 -3.36 -6.86
C GLY A 79 -10.77 -2.73 -5.80
N MET A 80 -10.22 -2.04 -4.80
CA MET A 80 -10.99 -1.28 -3.82
C MET A 80 -11.28 0.14 -4.33
N ASP A 81 -12.46 0.67 -3.97
CA ASP A 81 -12.75 2.10 -4.08
C ASP A 81 -11.86 2.93 -3.13
N ALA A 82 -11.80 4.25 -3.35
CA ALA A 82 -10.92 5.14 -2.58
C ALA A 82 -11.22 5.12 -1.06
N PHE A 83 -12.48 5.02 -0.67
CA PHE A 83 -12.88 4.99 0.74
C PHE A 83 -12.45 3.67 1.41
N SER A 84 -12.74 2.55 0.78
CA SER A 84 -12.34 1.21 1.27
C SER A 84 -10.82 1.06 1.34
N ARG A 85 -10.08 1.62 0.37
CA ARG A 85 -8.61 1.66 0.36
C ARG A 85 -8.08 2.43 1.57
N ARG A 86 -8.61 3.63 1.84
CA ARG A 86 -8.22 4.43 3.00
C ARG A 86 -8.47 3.70 4.32
N GLN A 87 -9.58 2.99 4.44
CA GLN A 87 -9.86 2.16 5.61
C GLN A 87 -8.84 1.01 5.77
N MET A 88 -8.46 0.37 4.68
CA MET A 88 -7.43 -0.67 4.68
C MET A 88 -6.07 -0.11 5.09
N TRP A 89 -5.66 1.05 4.58
CA TRP A 89 -4.42 1.72 4.99
C TRP A 89 -4.40 2.02 6.50
N ASN A 90 -5.50 2.51 7.04
CA ASN A 90 -5.61 2.76 8.48
C ASN A 90 -5.50 1.46 9.29
N LEU A 91 -6.08 0.37 8.81
CA LEU A 91 -5.94 -0.94 9.43
C LEU A 91 -4.49 -1.42 9.41
N LEU A 92 -3.81 -1.33 8.26
CA LEU A 92 -2.41 -1.75 8.13
C LEU A 92 -1.48 -0.92 9.03
N ARG A 93 -1.68 0.40 9.14
CA ARG A 93 -0.95 1.25 10.08
C ARG A 93 -1.15 0.82 11.54
N LYS A 94 -2.39 0.48 11.93
CA LYS A 94 -2.66 -0.04 13.28
C LYS A 94 -1.97 -1.38 13.55
N ILE A 95 -1.89 -2.26 12.57
CA ILE A 95 -1.17 -3.54 12.68
C ILE A 95 0.33 -3.27 12.85
N ASN A 96 0.92 -2.40 12.03
CA ASN A 96 2.35 -2.06 12.09
C ASN A 96 2.74 -1.39 13.42
N SER A 97 1.88 -0.53 13.99
CA SER A 97 2.15 0.13 15.28
C SER A 97 2.34 -0.86 16.44
N ASN A 98 1.89 -2.10 16.31
CA ASN A 98 2.10 -3.20 17.25
C ASN A 98 3.41 -3.96 17.02
N LYS A 99 4.40 -3.33 16.37
CA LYS A 99 5.74 -3.88 16.07
C LYS A 99 5.74 -5.08 15.11
N MET A 100 4.67 -5.30 14.38
CA MET A 100 4.63 -6.33 13.35
C MET A 100 5.30 -5.82 12.07
N THR A 101 6.20 -6.60 11.50
CA THR A 101 6.77 -6.30 10.18
C THR A 101 5.77 -6.64 9.09
N ILE A 102 5.45 -5.67 8.22
CA ILE A 102 4.57 -5.88 7.07
C ILE A 102 5.40 -5.74 5.80
N ILE A 103 5.35 -6.74 4.93
CA ILE A 103 5.88 -6.68 3.57
C ILE A 103 4.69 -6.75 2.64
N LEU A 104 4.50 -5.73 1.81
CA LEU A 104 3.43 -5.68 0.83
C LEU A 104 3.97 -5.48 -0.59
N THR A 105 3.26 -6.04 -1.57
CA THR A 105 3.44 -5.69 -2.97
C THR A 105 2.29 -4.78 -3.39
N THR A 106 2.57 -3.82 -4.25
CA THR A 106 1.54 -2.96 -4.82
C THR A 106 2.03 -2.33 -6.13
N HIS A 107 1.10 -2.06 -7.04
CA HIS A 107 1.32 -1.22 -8.21
C HIS A 107 0.79 0.22 -8.00
N TYR A 108 0.17 0.49 -6.84
CA TYR A 108 -0.27 1.83 -6.46
C TYR A 108 0.86 2.57 -5.74
N ILE A 109 1.54 3.46 -6.45
CA ILE A 109 2.70 4.18 -5.92
C ILE A 109 2.32 5.05 -4.71
N GLU A 110 1.12 5.65 -4.73
CA GLU A 110 0.56 6.39 -3.60
C GLU A 110 0.44 5.52 -2.33
N GLU A 111 0.07 4.24 -2.48
CA GLU A 111 0.00 3.30 -1.36
C GLU A 111 1.38 3.06 -0.76
N ALA A 112 2.37 2.80 -1.60
CA ALA A 112 3.76 2.61 -1.17
C ALA A 112 4.29 3.87 -0.46
N GLN A 113 4.08 5.05 -1.02
CA GLN A 113 4.50 6.33 -0.43
C GLN A 113 3.82 6.61 0.91
N SER A 114 2.54 6.22 1.05
CA SER A 114 1.75 6.53 2.25
C SER A 114 1.96 5.55 3.40
N LEU A 115 2.30 4.28 3.11
CA LEU A 115 2.31 3.20 4.11
C LEU A 115 3.70 2.69 4.46
N CYS A 116 4.64 2.73 3.51
CA CYS A 116 5.90 2.02 3.67
C CYS A 116 7.00 2.91 4.26
N ASP A 117 7.72 2.39 5.25
CA ASP A 117 8.94 3.00 5.78
C ASP A 117 10.08 2.90 4.77
N ARG A 118 10.12 1.80 4.01
CA ARG A 118 11.10 1.54 2.95
C ARG A 118 10.41 0.94 1.74
N ILE A 119 10.88 1.30 0.55
CA ILE A 119 10.36 0.86 -0.73
C ILE A 119 11.46 0.19 -1.52
N ALA A 120 11.14 -0.99 -2.06
CA ALA A 120 11.96 -1.70 -3.03
C ALA A 120 11.35 -1.52 -4.43
N LEU A 121 12.04 -0.82 -5.32
CA LEU A 121 11.63 -0.71 -6.73
C LEU A 121 12.12 -1.90 -7.52
N ILE A 122 11.20 -2.58 -8.20
CA ILE A 122 11.51 -3.74 -9.04
C ILE A 122 11.21 -3.39 -10.49
N ASN A 123 12.20 -3.56 -11.36
CA ASN A 123 12.07 -3.32 -12.79
C ASN A 123 12.59 -4.55 -13.58
N LYS A 124 11.79 -5.09 -14.50
CA LYS A 124 12.14 -6.27 -15.34
C LYS A 124 12.68 -7.44 -14.52
N GLY A 125 12.08 -7.71 -13.34
CA GLY A 125 12.47 -8.81 -12.45
C GLY A 125 13.76 -8.58 -11.67
N LYS A 126 14.33 -7.38 -11.69
CA LYS A 126 15.52 -6.99 -10.93
C LYS A 126 15.19 -5.93 -9.91
N LEU A 127 15.81 -6.04 -8.74
CA LEU A 127 15.76 -5.00 -7.72
C LEU A 127 16.61 -3.80 -8.21
N ASP A 128 15.97 -2.65 -8.38
CA ASP A 128 16.64 -1.42 -8.82
C ASP A 128 17.22 -0.67 -7.62
N THR A 129 16.40 -0.41 -6.60
CA THR A 129 16.81 0.32 -5.39
C THR A 129 15.93 -0.05 -4.19
N VAL A 130 16.45 0.19 -2.99
CA VAL A 130 15.70 0.07 -1.72
C VAL A 130 16.03 1.24 -0.82
N ASP A 131 15.07 2.14 -0.61
CA ASP A 131 15.25 3.26 0.32
C ASP A 131 13.91 3.74 0.90
N THR A 132 13.96 4.78 1.75
CA THR A 132 12.75 5.46 2.22
C THR A 132 12.10 6.25 1.07
N PRO A 133 10.76 6.45 1.09
CA PRO A 133 10.09 7.28 0.09
C PRO A 133 10.74 8.65 -0.08
N GLN A 134 11.09 9.29 1.04
CA GLN A 134 11.68 10.63 1.03
C GLN A 134 13.09 10.64 0.46
N ALA A 135 13.93 9.65 0.74
CA ALA A 135 15.26 9.54 0.16
C ALA A 135 15.21 9.40 -1.36
N LEU A 136 14.29 8.55 -1.85
CA LEU A 136 14.07 8.36 -3.30
C LEU A 136 13.60 9.66 -3.98
N ILE A 137 12.71 10.42 -3.35
CA ILE A 137 12.25 11.72 -3.86
C ILE A 137 13.39 12.72 -3.87
N ASN A 138 14.19 12.81 -2.79
CA ASN A 138 15.31 13.74 -2.68
C ASN A 138 16.39 13.53 -3.75
N GLU A 139 16.60 12.26 -4.18
CA GLU A 139 17.53 11.96 -5.28
C GLU A 139 17.13 12.63 -6.61
N LEU A 140 15.81 12.77 -6.84
CA LEU A 140 15.28 13.40 -8.05
C LEU A 140 15.21 14.92 -7.90
N GLY A 141 14.87 15.40 -6.71
CA GLY A 141 14.62 16.79 -6.34
C GLY A 141 13.24 16.94 -5.68
N ASN A 142 13.12 17.88 -4.74
CA ASN A 142 11.91 18.03 -3.93
C ASN A 142 10.77 18.76 -4.65
N TYR A 143 11.08 19.49 -5.73
CA TYR A 143 10.11 20.30 -6.47
C TYR A 143 10.15 19.93 -7.95
N ALA A 144 8.98 19.83 -8.55
CA ALA A 144 8.80 19.59 -9.97
C ALA A 144 8.11 20.80 -10.61
N ILE A 145 8.54 21.14 -11.83
CA ILE A 145 7.84 22.05 -12.72
C ILE A 145 7.36 21.23 -13.91
N ASP A 146 6.07 21.18 -14.07
CA ASP A 146 5.42 20.56 -15.22
C ASP A 146 5.17 21.64 -16.28
N GLU A 147 5.73 21.45 -17.47
CA GLU A 147 5.58 22.32 -18.63
C GLU A 147 4.83 21.57 -19.74
N ILE A 148 3.97 22.29 -20.45
CA ILE A 148 3.33 21.76 -21.65
C ILE A 148 4.15 22.17 -22.87
N ILE A 149 4.84 21.22 -23.48
CA ILE A 149 5.69 21.39 -24.66
C ILE A 149 5.20 20.40 -25.74
N ASP A 150 4.79 20.90 -26.88
CA ASP A 150 4.27 20.09 -28.01
C ASP A 150 3.12 19.15 -27.57
N GLU A 151 2.19 19.65 -26.74
CA GLU A 151 1.03 18.94 -26.20
C GLU A 151 1.41 17.82 -25.19
N GLU A 152 2.68 17.66 -24.86
CA GLU A 152 3.16 16.73 -23.86
C GLU A 152 3.53 17.44 -22.56
N ILE A 153 3.29 16.77 -21.42
CA ILE A 153 3.77 17.24 -20.11
C ILE A 153 5.20 16.77 -19.92
N LYS A 154 6.12 17.73 -19.77
CA LYS A 154 7.52 17.48 -19.41
C LYS A 154 7.80 18.02 -18.03
N SER A 155 8.29 17.17 -17.14
CA SER A 155 8.63 17.53 -15.76
C SER A 155 10.12 17.82 -15.63
N ARG A 156 10.44 18.88 -14.91
CA ARG A 156 11.81 19.27 -14.56
C ARG A 156 11.93 19.36 -13.05
N TYR A 157 12.96 18.77 -12.48
CA TYR A 157 13.09 18.58 -11.04
C TYR A 157 14.16 19.49 -10.45
N PHE A 158 13.91 19.99 -9.22
CA PHE A 158 14.74 20.93 -8.50
C PHE A 158 14.88 20.48 -7.05
N ALA A 159 16.10 20.54 -6.51
CA ALA A 159 16.35 20.25 -5.10
C ALA A 159 15.71 21.31 -4.19
N GLU A 160 15.84 22.59 -4.58
CA GLU A 160 15.42 23.75 -3.79
C GLU A 160 14.25 24.49 -4.44
N LYS A 161 13.32 24.97 -3.60
CA LYS A 161 12.15 25.75 -4.03
C LYS A 161 12.55 27.04 -4.77
N SER A 162 13.62 27.69 -4.31
CA SER A 162 14.15 28.91 -4.92
C SER A 162 14.55 28.71 -6.38
N GLY A 163 15.23 27.60 -6.68
CA GLY A 163 15.60 27.27 -8.06
C GLY A 163 14.40 26.98 -8.96
N ALA A 164 13.38 26.31 -8.42
CA ALA A 164 12.12 26.06 -9.13
C ALA A 164 11.38 27.38 -9.44
N ILE A 165 11.29 28.30 -8.46
CA ILE A 165 10.65 29.63 -8.66
C ILE A 165 11.44 30.45 -9.67
N GLU A 166 12.76 30.48 -9.60
CA GLU A 166 13.61 31.21 -10.55
C GLU A 166 13.39 30.68 -11.98
N TYR A 167 13.37 29.38 -12.16
CA TYR A 167 13.10 28.76 -13.44
C TYR A 167 11.70 29.15 -13.96
N LEU A 168 10.65 29.02 -13.12
CA LEU A 168 9.27 29.32 -13.46
C LEU A 168 9.10 30.79 -13.89
N SER A 169 9.83 31.72 -13.24
CA SER A 169 9.77 33.17 -13.57
C SER A 169 10.36 33.53 -14.93
N ARG A 170 11.19 32.64 -15.50
CA ARG A 170 11.85 32.82 -16.81
C ARG A 170 11.21 32.04 -17.94
N THR A 171 10.23 31.18 -17.60
CA THR A 171 9.57 30.29 -18.54
C THR A 171 8.41 30.99 -19.21
N ASP A 172 8.39 31.02 -20.54
CA ASP A 172 7.32 31.61 -21.36
C ASP A 172 6.20 30.57 -21.67
N THR A 173 6.40 29.30 -21.29
CA THR A 173 5.44 28.21 -21.51
C THR A 173 4.41 28.15 -20.37
N LYS A 174 3.27 27.49 -20.66
CA LYS A 174 2.32 27.17 -19.59
C LYS A 174 2.94 26.13 -18.65
N ALA A 175 3.33 26.58 -17.46
CA ALA A 175 4.02 25.77 -16.49
C ALA A 175 3.39 25.88 -15.09
N SER A 176 3.52 24.82 -14.27
CA SER A 176 3.07 24.80 -12.88
C SER A 176 4.10 24.11 -11.98
N MET A 177 4.28 24.65 -10.77
CA MET A 177 5.16 24.07 -9.75
C MET A 177 4.35 23.21 -8.77
N ARG A 178 4.89 22.05 -8.43
CA ARG A 178 4.38 21.15 -7.38
C ARG A 178 5.53 20.47 -6.62
N GLU A 179 5.19 19.78 -5.54
CA GLU A 179 6.13 18.87 -4.88
C GLU A 179 6.34 17.62 -5.75
N THR A 180 7.56 17.08 -5.72
CA THR A 180 7.89 15.81 -6.37
C THR A 180 7.28 14.65 -5.60
N THR A 181 6.79 13.66 -6.29
CA THR A 181 6.19 12.46 -5.74
C THR A 181 7.04 11.22 -6.02
N LEU A 182 6.75 10.12 -5.36
CA LEU A 182 7.36 8.83 -5.67
C LEU A 182 7.00 8.33 -7.09
N GLU A 183 5.86 8.76 -7.62
CA GLU A 183 5.46 8.45 -9.00
C GLU A 183 6.43 9.05 -10.02
N ASP A 184 6.89 10.27 -9.78
CA ASP A 184 7.92 10.92 -10.61
C ASP A 184 9.22 10.11 -10.62
N VAL A 185 9.65 9.65 -9.44
CA VAL A 185 10.84 8.79 -9.32
C VAL A 185 10.68 7.51 -10.13
N PHE A 186 9.51 6.88 -10.04
CA PHE A 186 9.22 5.64 -10.76
C PHE A 186 9.23 5.85 -12.29
N ILE A 187 8.58 6.91 -12.78
CA ILE A 187 8.52 7.26 -14.21
C ILE A 187 9.93 7.52 -14.74
N GLU A 188 10.74 8.33 -14.04
CA GLU A 188 12.09 8.67 -14.45
C GLU A 188 13.02 7.44 -14.49
N ARG A 189 12.93 6.56 -13.51
CA ARG A 189 13.75 5.34 -13.48
C ARG A 189 13.35 4.34 -14.56
N ILE A 190 12.05 4.17 -14.84
CA ILE A 190 11.58 3.34 -15.95
C ILE A 190 11.96 3.97 -17.31
N GLY A 191 11.75 5.29 -17.47
CA GLY A 191 12.07 6.03 -18.68
C GLY A 191 13.55 5.93 -19.04
N ARG A 192 14.46 6.07 -18.09
CA ARG A 192 15.90 5.86 -18.28
C ARG A 192 16.24 4.41 -18.70
N GLY A 193 15.45 3.43 -18.22
CA GLY A 193 15.61 2.02 -18.60
C GLY A 193 15.16 1.70 -20.03
N LEU A 194 14.30 2.51 -20.63
CA LEU A 194 13.82 2.37 -22.01
C LEU A 194 14.67 3.15 -23.04
N GLY A 195 15.36 4.19 -22.59
CA GLY A 195 16.16 5.09 -23.47
C GLY A 195 17.62 4.69 -23.69
N ARG A 196 18.09 3.57 -23.12
CA ARG A 196 19.43 3.01 -23.39
C ARG A 196 19.28 1.77 -24.28
N LYS A 197 19.13 1.98 -25.58
CA LYS A 197 19.50 1.08 -26.63
C LYS A 197 20.58 1.71 -27.49
#